data_d3306782b33f86cbefb62d31e444bfc0
#
_entry.id   d3306782b33f86cbefb62d31e444bfc0
#
_cell.length_a   1.000
_cell.length_b   1.000
_cell.length_c   1.000
_cell.angle_alpha   90.00
_cell.angle_beta   90.00
_cell.angle_gamma   90.00
#
_symmetry.space_group_name_H-M   'P 1'
#
loop_
_entity.id
_entity.type
_entity.pdbx_description
1 polymer ?
#
loop_
_entity_poly.entity_id
_entity_poly.type
_entity_poly.pdbx_seq_one_letter_code
_entity_poly.pdbx_strand_id
1 'polypeptide(L)'
;EFDLMMLNNAREHGVEAHEGVRVRDVLFEGTRATGVKIEREDGSEETVRARVVVDASGQAGLLQNKFKLRVWDPLLNKGAIWTYWQGAYRDTGRDEGATLVLQTANRKGWFWYIPLHDDRVSVGVVAPFDYIFKGRSGHEQTYQEEVELCPAVKKRVSKGRRVAGYFATRDYSYRATQVSGDAWVLVGDAFGFLDPLYSSGVLLALKSGDLAAEAIGEGLKSGDMSAARLGAWGPE
;
A
#
# COMPACT_ATOMS: atom_id res chain seq x y z
N GLU A 1 4.56 -8.32 -11.40
CA GLU A 1 4.51 -9.79 -11.62
C GLU A 1 3.72 -10.51 -10.52
N PHE A 2 4.06 -10.27 -9.22
CA PHE A 2 3.37 -10.94 -8.11
C PHE A 2 1.88 -10.62 -8.07
N ASP A 3 1.47 -9.36 -8.20
CA ASP A 3 0.06 -8.94 -8.19
C ASP A 3 -0.72 -9.59 -9.35
N LEU A 4 -0.13 -9.63 -10.54
CA LEU A 4 -0.75 -10.30 -11.70
C LEU A 4 -0.88 -11.82 -11.48
N MET A 5 0.11 -12.44 -10.86
CA MET A 5 0.07 -13.86 -10.51
C MET A 5 -1.09 -14.14 -9.54
N MET A 6 -1.25 -13.31 -8.50
CA MET A 6 -2.35 -13.44 -7.54
C MET A 6 -3.73 -13.20 -8.18
N LEU A 7 -3.82 -12.22 -9.06
CA LEU A 7 -5.06 -11.93 -9.81
C LEU A 7 -5.44 -13.10 -10.72
N ASN A 8 -4.48 -13.67 -11.44
CA ASN A 8 -4.72 -14.83 -12.30
C ASN A 8 -5.09 -16.08 -11.47
N ASN A 9 -4.43 -16.29 -10.34
CA ASN A 9 -4.81 -17.36 -9.42
C ASN A 9 -6.27 -17.20 -8.95
N ALA A 10 -6.72 -15.99 -8.63
CA ALA A 10 -8.12 -15.74 -8.29
C ALA A 10 -9.08 -16.11 -9.45
N ARG A 11 -8.72 -15.74 -10.69
CA ARG A 11 -9.50 -16.11 -11.90
C ARG A 11 -9.60 -17.62 -12.10
N GLU A 12 -8.50 -18.34 -11.92
CA GLU A 12 -8.45 -19.81 -12.01
C GLU A 12 -9.34 -20.49 -10.96
N HIS A 13 -9.62 -19.80 -9.84
CA HIS A 13 -10.55 -20.25 -8.81
C HIS A 13 -11.97 -19.69 -8.97
N GLY A 14 -12.33 -19.19 -10.15
CA GLY A 14 -13.69 -18.78 -10.50
C GLY A 14 -14.08 -17.35 -10.13
N VAL A 15 -13.11 -16.49 -9.77
CA VAL A 15 -13.37 -15.07 -9.52
C VAL A 15 -13.48 -14.32 -10.85
N GLU A 16 -14.58 -13.59 -11.05
CA GLU A 16 -14.71 -12.63 -12.15
C GLU A 16 -13.92 -11.36 -11.83
N ALA A 17 -12.75 -11.21 -12.45
CA ALA A 17 -11.89 -10.05 -12.27
C ALA A 17 -12.01 -9.09 -13.48
N HIS A 18 -12.50 -7.90 -13.23
CA HIS A 18 -12.68 -6.85 -14.22
C HIS A 18 -11.59 -5.77 -14.05
N GLU A 19 -10.68 -5.68 -15.00
CA GLU A 19 -9.70 -4.59 -15.09
C GLU A 19 -10.29 -3.42 -15.90
N GLY A 20 -9.75 -2.20 -15.71
CA GLY A 20 -10.29 -1.00 -16.38
C GLY A 20 -11.65 -0.53 -15.83
N VAL A 21 -12.12 -1.10 -14.73
CA VAL A 21 -13.39 -0.73 -14.07
C VAL A 21 -13.10 0.05 -12.80
N ARG A 22 -13.70 1.21 -12.68
CA ARG A 22 -13.57 2.06 -11.49
C ARG A 22 -14.77 1.91 -10.58
N VAL A 23 -14.56 1.54 -9.32
CA VAL A 23 -15.61 1.63 -8.30
C VAL A 23 -15.75 3.09 -7.87
N ARG A 24 -16.94 3.65 -8.09
CA ARG A 24 -17.26 5.05 -7.76
C ARG A 24 -17.79 5.20 -6.36
N ASP A 25 -18.62 4.27 -5.92
CA ASP A 25 -19.23 4.33 -4.58
C ASP A 25 -19.68 2.94 -4.12
N VAL A 26 -19.86 2.80 -2.82
CA VAL A 26 -20.53 1.66 -2.18
C VAL A 26 -21.97 2.08 -1.86
N LEU A 27 -22.93 1.23 -2.23
CA LEU A 27 -24.36 1.45 -2.07
C LEU A 27 -24.83 0.89 -0.72
N PHE A 28 -25.72 1.60 -0.06
CA PHE A 28 -26.23 1.25 1.27
C PHE A 28 -27.76 1.29 1.31
N GLU A 29 -28.32 0.37 2.10
CA GLU A 29 -29.70 0.42 2.60
C GLU A 29 -29.63 0.52 4.12
N GLY A 30 -29.89 1.69 4.67
CA GLY A 30 -29.58 2.02 6.05
C GLY A 30 -28.06 1.93 6.31
N THR A 31 -27.63 1.08 7.25
CA THR A 31 -26.22 0.83 7.58
C THR A 31 -25.60 -0.29 6.72
N ARG A 32 -26.42 -1.08 6.03
CA ARG A 32 -26.00 -2.28 5.33
C ARG A 32 -25.50 -1.95 3.90
N ALA A 33 -24.29 -2.39 3.57
CA ALA A 33 -23.82 -2.36 2.18
C ALA A 33 -24.59 -3.39 1.32
N THR A 34 -24.99 -2.96 0.10
CA THR A 34 -25.82 -3.76 -0.81
C THR A 34 -25.19 -3.95 -2.18
N GLY A 35 -24.04 -3.35 -2.42
CA GLY A 35 -23.31 -3.43 -3.68
C GLY A 35 -22.45 -2.21 -3.94
N VAL A 36 -22.04 -2.06 -5.18
CA VAL A 36 -21.18 -0.95 -5.63
C VAL A 36 -21.72 -0.31 -6.90
N LYS A 37 -21.41 0.97 -7.08
CA LYS A 37 -21.56 1.69 -8.34
C LYS A 37 -20.21 1.69 -9.06
N ILE A 38 -20.18 1.19 -10.27
CA ILE A 38 -18.97 1.10 -11.10
C ILE A 38 -19.09 1.98 -12.34
N GLU A 39 -17.93 2.38 -12.88
CA GLU A 39 -17.79 3.08 -14.15
C GLU A 39 -16.79 2.31 -15.01
N ARG A 40 -17.18 2.02 -16.25
CA ARG A 40 -16.37 1.34 -17.25
C ARG A 40 -15.52 2.33 -18.05
N GLU A 41 -14.56 1.84 -18.82
CA GLU A 41 -13.69 2.68 -19.67
C GLU A 41 -14.45 3.55 -20.68
N ASP A 42 -15.61 3.08 -21.17
CA ASP A 42 -16.48 3.84 -22.07
C ASP A 42 -17.31 4.94 -21.38
N GLY A 43 -17.14 5.11 -20.07
CA GLY A 43 -17.88 6.07 -19.24
C GLY A 43 -19.27 5.58 -18.81
N SER A 44 -19.69 4.38 -19.18
CA SER A 44 -20.96 3.81 -18.73
C SER A 44 -20.92 3.49 -17.23
N GLU A 45 -22.02 3.76 -16.54
CA GLU A 45 -22.17 3.44 -15.12
C GLU A 45 -23.11 2.24 -14.93
N GLU A 46 -22.76 1.39 -13.98
CA GLU A 46 -23.52 0.19 -13.66
C GLU A 46 -23.57 -0.01 -12.14
N THR A 47 -24.65 -0.64 -11.67
CA THR A 47 -24.78 -1.08 -10.27
C THR A 47 -24.59 -2.58 -10.18
N VAL A 48 -23.60 -2.99 -9.38
CA VAL A 48 -23.35 -4.41 -9.06
C VAL A 48 -23.85 -4.68 -7.65
N ARG A 49 -24.85 -5.55 -7.50
CA ARG A 49 -25.38 -5.98 -6.21
C ARG A 49 -24.49 -7.04 -5.57
N ALA A 50 -24.30 -6.96 -4.26
CA ALA A 50 -23.48 -7.90 -3.52
C ALA A 50 -24.07 -8.17 -2.12
N ARG A 51 -23.81 -9.37 -1.60
CA ARG A 51 -24.16 -9.73 -0.22
C ARG A 51 -23.19 -9.14 0.80
N VAL A 52 -21.94 -8.89 0.37
CA VAL A 52 -20.87 -8.24 1.14
C VAL A 52 -19.97 -7.47 0.19
N VAL A 53 -19.43 -6.36 0.65
CA VAL A 53 -18.44 -5.54 -0.06
C VAL A 53 -17.11 -5.59 0.69
N VAL A 54 -16.05 -5.98 0.00
CA VAL A 54 -14.67 -5.93 0.53
C VAL A 54 -13.98 -4.71 -0.08
N ASP A 55 -13.60 -3.76 0.76
CA ASP A 55 -12.80 -2.62 0.34
C ASP A 55 -11.30 -2.94 0.44
N ALA A 56 -10.70 -3.22 -0.71
CA ALA A 56 -9.26 -3.43 -0.89
C ALA A 56 -8.64 -2.29 -1.72
N SER A 57 -9.21 -1.08 -1.66
CA SER A 57 -8.81 0.06 -2.49
C SER A 57 -7.46 0.67 -2.11
N GLY A 58 -6.73 0.04 -1.20
CA GLY A 58 -5.40 0.49 -0.77
C GLY A 58 -5.46 1.85 -0.08
N GLN A 59 -4.46 2.67 -0.28
CA GLN A 59 -4.38 4.01 0.32
C GLN A 59 -5.49 4.97 -0.13
N ALA A 60 -6.15 4.69 -1.26
CA ALA A 60 -7.33 5.44 -1.69
C ALA A 60 -8.48 5.35 -0.68
N GLY A 61 -8.65 4.19 0.00
CA GLY A 61 -9.53 4.01 1.15
C GLY A 61 -10.97 4.44 0.90
N LEU A 62 -11.68 3.79 -0.02
CA LEU A 62 -13.01 4.21 -0.46
C LEU A 62 -13.99 4.35 0.71
N LEU A 63 -14.19 3.29 1.49
CA LEU A 63 -15.07 3.33 2.66
C LEU A 63 -14.45 4.08 3.83
N GLN A 64 -13.12 3.99 3.99
CA GLN A 64 -12.38 4.72 5.02
C GLN A 64 -12.60 6.24 4.89
N ASN A 65 -12.58 6.76 3.66
CA ASN A 65 -12.87 8.17 3.39
C ASN A 65 -14.36 8.49 3.50
N LYS A 66 -15.25 7.62 2.98
CA LYS A 66 -16.71 7.80 3.04
C LYS A 66 -17.19 7.97 4.48
N PHE A 67 -16.69 7.17 5.40
CA PHE A 67 -17.08 7.18 6.81
C PHE A 67 -16.12 7.96 7.72
N LYS A 68 -15.06 8.59 7.17
CA LYS A 68 -14.06 9.36 7.93
C LYS A 68 -13.39 8.51 9.02
N LEU A 69 -13.07 7.28 8.71
CA LEU A 69 -12.50 6.31 9.66
C LEU A 69 -11.00 6.48 9.87
N ARG A 70 -10.29 7.22 9.00
CA ARG A 70 -8.83 7.31 9.01
C ARG A 70 -8.31 8.10 10.19
N VAL A 71 -7.43 7.47 10.96
CA VAL A 71 -6.66 8.10 12.03
C VAL A 71 -5.18 7.97 11.69
N TRP A 72 -4.51 9.09 11.58
CA TRP A 72 -3.08 9.19 11.31
C TRP A 72 -2.28 8.91 12.57
N ASP A 73 -1.14 8.21 12.43
CA ASP A 73 -0.21 8.03 13.52
C ASP A 73 0.71 9.26 13.64
N PRO A 74 0.62 10.05 14.71
CA PRO A 74 1.42 11.27 14.86
C PRO A 74 2.91 11.00 15.07
N LEU A 75 3.28 9.79 15.54
CA LEU A 75 4.68 9.40 15.78
C LEU A 75 5.33 8.87 14.50
N LEU A 76 4.54 8.35 13.58
CA LEU A 76 4.98 7.79 12.31
C LEU A 76 4.70 8.70 11.11
N ASN A 77 4.55 10.01 11.34
CA ASN A 77 4.41 11.00 10.27
C ASN A 77 5.72 11.09 9.48
N LYS A 78 5.81 10.29 8.43
CA LYS A 78 6.98 10.13 7.55
C LYS A 78 6.64 10.53 6.12
N GLY A 79 7.68 10.81 5.36
CA GLY A 79 7.60 10.93 3.92
C GLY A 79 8.75 10.21 3.27
N ALA A 80 8.62 9.95 1.98
CA ALA A 80 9.66 9.32 1.18
C ALA A 80 9.88 10.07 -0.13
N ILE A 81 11.14 10.08 -0.58
CA ILE A 81 11.54 10.52 -1.92
C ILE A 81 12.39 9.40 -2.53
N TRP A 82 12.08 8.99 -3.77
CA TRP A 82 12.84 7.93 -4.43
C TRP A 82 13.01 8.15 -5.92
N THR A 83 13.94 7.38 -6.48
CA THR A 83 14.16 7.28 -7.92
C THR A 83 14.69 5.89 -8.29
N TYR A 84 14.93 5.67 -9.57
CA TYR A 84 15.48 4.43 -10.10
C TYR A 84 16.82 4.66 -10.75
N TRP A 85 17.77 3.77 -10.47
CA TRP A 85 19.11 3.78 -10.99
C TRP A 85 19.34 2.53 -11.86
N GLN A 86 20.12 2.67 -12.92
CA GLN A 86 20.61 1.56 -13.73
C GLN A 86 22.14 1.51 -13.66
N GLY A 87 22.71 0.29 -13.58
CA GLY A 87 24.14 0.11 -13.43
C GLY A 87 24.67 0.49 -12.03
N ALA A 88 23.79 0.69 -11.05
CA ALA A 88 24.19 0.85 -9.65
C ALA A 88 24.70 -0.46 -9.07
N TYR A 89 25.54 -0.41 -8.04
CA TYR A 89 26.17 -1.60 -7.47
C TYR A 89 25.13 -2.62 -6.97
N ARG A 90 25.32 -3.87 -7.33
CA ARG A 90 24.50 -5.00 -6.85
C ARG A 90 25.42 -5.98 -6.13
N ASP A 91 24.99 -6.46 -4.98
CA ASP A 91 25.68 -7.52 -4.28
C ASP A 91 25.59 -8.83 -5.09
N THR A 92 26.53 -9.74 -4.85
CA THR A 92 26.62 -11.03 -5.55
C THR A 92 26.62 -12.18 -4.56
N GLY A 93 26.43 -13.40 -5.07
CA GLY A 93 26.40 -14.59 -4.23
C GLY A 93 25.16 -14.63 -3.33
N ARG A 94 25.36 -14.91 -2.05
CA ARG A 94 24.26 -15.08 -1.08
C ARG A 94 23.36 -13.82 -0.96
N ASP A 95 23.93 -12.65 -1.11
CA ASP A 95 23.23 -11.36 -0.94
C ASP A 95 22.73 -10.78 -2.27
N GLU A 96 22.83 -11.55 -3.35
CA GLU A 96 22.29 -11.16 -4.64
C GLU A 96 20.77 -10.93 -4.56
N GLY A 97 20.33 -9.74 -4.95
CA GLY A 97 18.92 -9.37 -4.88
C GLY A 97 18.42 -8.94 -3.49
N ALA A 98 19.27 -8.94 -2.47
CA ALA A 98 18.87 -8.52 -1.12
C ALA A 98 18.39 -7.06 -1.10
N THR A 99 17.27 -6.83 -0.45
CA THR A 99 16.81 -5.48 -0.07
C THR A 99 17.65 -5.00 1.11
N LEU A 100 18.23 -3.80 0.99
CA LEU A 100 19.01 -3.19 2.06
C LEU A 100 18.25 -2.02 2.68
N VAL A 101 18.40 -1.91 4.01
CA VAL A 101 17.97 -0.75 4.79
C VAL A 101 19.21 -0.07 5.35
N LEU A 102 19.45 1.19 4.95
CA LEU A 102 20.68 1.92 5.22
C LEU A 102 20.38 3.24 5.94
N GLN A 103 20.86 3.40 7.16
CA GLN A 103 20.60 4.61 7.95
C GLN A 103 21.48 5.78 7.48
N THR A 104 20.92 6.99 7.45
CA THR A 104 21.67 8.23 7.23
C THR A 104 22.59 8.54 8.42
N ALA A 105 23.75 9.19 8.17
CA ALA A 105 24.73 9.50 9.21
C ALA A 105 24.17 10.38 10.33
N ASN A 106 23.25 11.29 9.99
CA ASN A 106 22.58 12.16 10.96
C ASN A 106 21.42 11.47 11.71
N ARG A 107 21.12 10.20 11.41
CA ARG A 107 20.05 9.39 12.00
C ARG A 107 18.64 10.00 11.87
N LYS A 108 18.44 10.89 10.92
CA LYS A 108 17.13 11.51 10.67
C LYS A 108 16.28 10.69 9.71
N GLY A 109 16.93 9.88 8.85
CA GLY A 109 16.27 9.05 7.86
C GLY A 109 16.99 7.73 7.60
N TRP A 110 16.40 6.94 6.76
CA TRP A 110 16.96 5.69 6.26
C TRP A 110 16.62 5.53 4.79
N PHE A 111 17.46 4.80 4.06
CA PHE A 111 17.25 4.46 2.66
C PHE A 111 16.84 3.00 2.52
N TRP A 112 15.90 2.75 1.62
CA TRP A 112 15.82 1.44 0.98
C TRP A 112 16.73 1.40 -0.24
N TYR A 113 17.25 0.23 -0.53
CA TYR A 113 18.02 -0.07 -1.72
C TYR A 113 17.57 -1.43 -2.23
N ILE A 114 16.75 -1.46 -3.30
CA ILE A 114 16.03 -2.64 -3.75
C ILE A 114 16.45 -2.97 -5.19
N PRO A 115 17.24 -4.05 -5.40
CA PRO A 115 17.53 -4.55 -6.74
C PRO A 115 16.24 -5.00 -7.45
N LEU A 116 16.08 -4.58 -8.70
CA LEU A 116 14.96 -4.91 -9.57
C LEU A 116 15.46 -5.62 -10.84
N HIS A 117 14.54 -5.96 -11.74
CA HIS A 117 14.87 -6.48 -13.07
C HIS A 117 15.62 -5.46 -13.93
N ASP A 118 16.20 -5.90 -15.04
CA ASP A 118 16.84 -5.06 -16.07
C ASP A 118 17.96 -4.15 -15.50
N ASP A 119 18.75 -4.70 -14.58
CA ASP A 119 19.85 -3.99 -13.92
C ASP A 119 19.41 -2.67 -13.27
N ARG A 120 18.16 -2.57 -12.85
CA ARG A 120 17.62 -1.43 -12.13
C ARG A 120 17.69 -1.62 -10.63
N VAL A 121 17.82 -0.52 -9.93
CA VAL A 121 17.74 -0.47 -8.46
C VAL A 121 16.80 0.67 -8.05
N SER A 122 15.80 0.36 -7.21
CA SER A 122 14.99 1.37 -6.55
C SER A 122 15.73 1.85 -5.31
N VAL A 123 15.94 3.15 -5.21
CA VAL A 123 16.63 3.77 -4.08
C VAL A 123 15.79 4.94 -3.57
N GLY A 124 15.39 4.89 -2.32
CA GLY A 124 14.57 5.94 -1.73
C GLY A 124 14.89 6.20 -0.27
N VAL A 125 14.72 7.44 0.13
CA VAL A 125 14.91 7.90 1.51
C VAL A 125 13.57 8.09 2.19
N VAL A 126 13.46 7.62 3.42
CA VAL A 126 12.32 7.83 4.33
C VAL A 126 12.81 8.63 5.53
N ALA A 127 12.09 9.69 5.87
CA ALA A 127 12.43 10.51 7.04
C ALA A 127 11.16 11.19 7.61
N PRO A 128 11.23 11.82 8.80
CA PRO A 128 10.12 12.63 9.31
C PRO A 128 9.65 13.66 8.27
N PHE A 129 8.33 13.78 8.11
CA PHE A 129 7.72 14.63 7.08
C PHE A 129 8.27 16.05 7.07
N ASP A 130 8.32 16.69 8.23
CA ASP A 130 8.81 18.06 8.35
C ASP A 130 10.28 18.18 7.96
N TYR A 131 11.09 17.18 8.27
CA TYR A 131 12.50 17.16 7.94
C TYR A 131 12.73 17.04 6.41
N ILE A 132 11.98 16.17 5.75
CA ILE A 132 12.25 15.86 4.33
C ILE A 132 11.56 16.81 3.35
N PHE A 133 10.49 17.52 3.79
CA PHE A 133 9.70 18.38 2.90
C PHE A 133 9.66 19.86 3.29
N LYS A 134 9.70 20.22 4.60
CA LYS A 134 9.59 21.63 4.99
C LYS A 134 10.90 22.39 4.78
N GLY A 135 10.82 23.53 4.08
CA GLY A 135 11.98 24.40 3.85
C GLY A 135 13.05 23.80 2.95
N ARG A 136 12.70 22.79 2.15
CA ARG A 136 13.63 22.15 1.20
C ARG A 136 13.37 22.65 -0.23
N SER A 137 14.40 22.62 -1.06
CA SER A 137 14.39 23.20 -2.42
C SER A 137 13.82 22.27 -3.50
N GLY A 138 13.02 21.27 -3.13
CA GLY A 138 12.40 20.31 -4.04
C GLY A 138 12.96 18.89 -3.89
N HIS A 139 12.27 17.93 -4.52
CA HIS A 139 12.53 16.50 -4.30
C HIS A 139 13.94 16.09 -4.76
N GLU A 140 14.39 16.60 -5.90
CA GLU A 140 15.72 16.27 -6.44
C GLU A 140 16.83 16.71 -5.49
N GLN A 141 16.85 17.98 -5.12
CA GLN A 141 17.90 18.51 -4.27
C GLN A 141 17.86 17.83 -2.88
N THR A 142 16.70 17.68 -2.31
CA THR A 142 16.53 16.97 -1.02
C THR A 142 17.08 15.54 -1.09
N TYR A 143 16.73 14.79 -2.12
CA TYR A 143 17.22 13.43 -2.31
C TYR A 143 18.76 13.39 -2.42
N GLN A 144 19.36 14.29 -3.19
CA GLN A 144 20.82 14.37 -3.34
C GLN A 144 21.51 14.70 -2.00
N GLU A 145 20.98 15.65 -1.25
CA GLU A 145 21.50 16.01 0.08
C GLU A 145 21.44 14.81 1.03
N GLU A 146 20.36 14.03 1.02
CA GLU A 146 20.25 12.81 1.84
C GLU A 146 21.20 11.70 1.37
N VAL A 147 21.44 11.56 0.07
CA VAL A 147 22.45 10.62 -0.47
C VAL A 147 23.84 10.97 0.07
N GLU A 148 24.20 12.27 0.13
CA GLU A 148 25.47 12.72 0.72
C GLU A 148 25.60 12.33 2.20
N LEU A 149 24.49 12.31 2.94
CA LEU A 149 24.43 11.88 4.34
C LEU A 149 24.43 10.36 4.53
N CYS A 150 24.42 9.59 3.42
CA CYS A 150 24.47 8.13 3.48
C CYS A 150 25.62 7.57 2.62
N PRO A 151 26.87 7.52 3.14
CA PRO A 151 28.04 7.07 2.36
C PRO A 151 27.87 5.71 1.69
N ALA A 152 27.13 4.81 2.33
CA ALA A 152 26.84 3.48 1.76
C ALA A 152 25.99 3.56 0.49
N VAL A 153 24.93 4.39 0.49
CA VAL A 153 24.12 4.63 -0.72
C VAL A 153 24.94 5.38 -1.76
N LYS A 154 25.62 6.46 -1.38
CA LYS A 154 26.47 7.24 -2.29
C LYS A 154 27.47 6.37 -3.05
N LYS A 155 28.17 5.46 -2.33
CA LYS A 155 29.11 4.51 -2.93
C LYS A 155 28.41 3.58 -3.93
N ARG A 156 27.24 3.05 -3.58
CA ARG A 156 26.50 2.09 -4.40
C ARG A 156 25.95 2.70 -5.69
N VAL A 157 25.49 3.97 -5.66
CA VAL A 157 24.95 4.65 -6.85
C VAL A 157 26.02 5.35 -7.70
N SER A 158 27.27 5.44 -7.23
CA SER A 158 28.35 6.26 -7.85
C SER A 158 28.66 5.92 -9.30
N LYS A 159 28.44 4.67 -9.73
CA LYS A 159 28.64 4.20 -11.11
C LYS A 159 27.34 4.06 -11.89
N GLY A 160 26.22 4.22 -11.22
CA GLY A 160 24.90 4.13 -11.84
C GLY A 160 24.48 5.45 -12.50
N ARG A 161 23.53 5.35 -13.39
CA ARG A 161 22.82 6.52 -13.95
C ARG A 161 21.36 6.47 -13.53
N ARG A 162 20.80 7.61 -13.19
CA ARG A 162 19.36 7.75 -12.91
C ARG A 162 18.57 7.56 -14.20
N VAL A 163 17.50 6.75 -14.13
CA VAL A 163 16.67 6.38 -15.30
C VAL A 163 15.20 6.78 -15.15
N ALA A 164 14.85 7.49 -14.09
CA ALA A 164 13.49 8.01 -13.86
C ALA A 164 13.52 9.39 -13.20
N GLY A 165 12.39 10.08 -13.16
CA GLY A 165 12.19 11.25 -12.34
C GLY A 165 12.26 10.93 -10.84
N TYR A 166 12.09 11.95 -10.01
CA TYR A 166 11.92 11.76 -8.57
C TYR A 166 10.45 11.62 -8.24
N PHE A 167 10.14 10.62 -7.41
CA PHE A 167 8.82 10.35 -6.87
C PHE A 167 8.81 10.71 -5.39
N ALA A 168 7.66 11.08 -4.88
CA ALA A 168 7.50 11.34 -3.46
C ALA A 168 6.14 10.86 -2.97
N THR A 169 6.10 10.42 -1.72
CA THR A 169 4.87 10.13 -0.98
C THR A 169 4.97 10.67 0.45
N ARG A 170 3.81 10.83 1.09
CA ARG A 170 3.71 11.39 2.43
C ARG A 170 2.48 10.85 3.14
N ASP A 171 2.46 10.99 4.43
CA ASP A 171 1.30 10.69 5.28
C ASP A 171 0.76 9.28 5.06
N TYR A 172 1.62 8.25 5.21
CA TYR A 172 1.22 6.89 4.92
C TYR A 172 1.02 5.98 6.14
N SER A 173 1.33 6.44 7.36
CA SER A 173 1.07 5.65 8.57
C SER A 173 -0.27 6.03 9.19
N TYR A 174 -1.25 5.15 9.06
CA TYR A 174 -2.62 5.35 9.51
C TYR A 174 -3.33 4.03 9.77
N ARG A 175 -4.42 4.09 10.49
CA ARG A 175 -5.38 2.98 10.64
C ARG A 175 -6.81 3.49 10.54
N ALA A 176 -7.73 2.60 10.20
CA ALA A 176 -9.15 2.86 10.38
C ALA A 176 -9.57 2.64 11.84
N THR A 177 -10.53 3.41 12.31
CA THR A 177 -11.15 3.24 13.63
C THR A 177 -12.10 2.03 13.68
N GLN A 178 -12.46 1.51 12.51
CA GLN A 178 -13.40 0.40 12.35
C GLN A 178 -12.95 -0.44 11.15
N VAL A 179 -12.89 -1.75 11.30
CA VAL A 179 -12.45 -2.69 10.26
C VAL A 179 -13.62 -3.15 9.38
N SER A 180 -14.84 -3.14 9.89
CA SER A 180 -16.04 -3.66 9.22
C SER A 180 -17.29 -2.90 9.63
N GLY A 181 -18.36 -3.10 8.87
CA GLY A 181 -19.73 -2.73 9.20
C GLY A 181 -20.70 -3.74 8.63
N ASP A 182 -21.98 -3.41 8.61
CA ASP A 182 -23.00 -4.34 8.12
C ASP A 182 -22.81 -4.60 6.62
N ALA A 183 -22.42 -5.83 6.30
CA ALA A 183 -22.11 -6.32 4.97
C ALA A 183 -20.94 -5.59 4.26
N TRP A 184 -19.96 -5.07 4.98
CA TRP A 184 -18.70 -4.59 4.40
C TRP A 184 -17.52 -4.81 5.34
N VAL A 185 -16.31 -4.90 4.77
CA VAL A 185 -15.05 -5.06 5.50
C VAL A 185 -13.91 -4.37 4.75
N LEU A 186 -12.93 -3.82 5.50
CA LEU A 186 -11.69 -3.24 4.99
C LEU A 186 -10.56 -4.26 5.09
N VAL A 187 -9.69 -4.32 4.06
CA VAL A 187 -8.50 -5.19 4.06
C VAL A 187 -7.28 -4.44 3.54
N GLY A 188 -6.09 -4.90 3.90
CA GLY A 188 -4.83 -4.29 3.47
C GLY A 188 -4.74 -2.81 3.82
N ASP A 189 -4.16 -2.01 2.93
CA ASP A 189 -3.99 -0.57 3.15
C ASP A 189 -5.32 0.19 3.23
N ALA A 190 -6.43 -0.37 2.74
CA ALA A 190 -7.75 0.23 2.96
C ALA A 190 -8.17 0.19 4.43
N PHE A 191 -7.65 -0.76 5.23
CA PHE A 191 -7.78 -0.79 6.68
C PHE A 191 -6.71 0.03 7.39
N GLY A 192 -5.43 -0.13 7.01
CA GLY A 192 -4.35 0.62 7.61
C GLY A 192 -3.00 0.29 7.04
N PHE A 193 -2.09 1.23 7.17
CA PHE A 193 -0.70 1.09 6.78
C PHE A 193 0.21 1.56 7.92
N LEU A 194 1.19 0.74 8.28
CA LEU A 194 2.04 1.03 9.41
C LEU A 194 3.28 1.86 8.99
N ASP A 195 4.27 1.21 8.37
CA ASP A 195 5.57 1.80 8.02
C ASP A 195 6.29 0.86 7.04
N PRO A 196 6.99 1.37 6.01
CA PRO A 196 7.64 0.52 5.02
C PRO A 196 8.96 -0.11 5.49
N LEU A 197 9.44 0.19 6.70
CA LEU A 197 10.78 -0.21 7.18
C LEU A 197 11.03 -1.73 7.10
N TYR A 198 10.04 -2.53 7.47
CA TYR A 198 10.12 -4.00 7.44
C TYR A 198 9.47 -4.61 6.21
N SER A 199 8.99 -3.80 5.25
CA SER A 199 8.32 -4.26 4.03
C SER A 199 7.15 -5.21 4.29
N SER A 200 6.41 -5.01 5.40
CA SER A 200 5.34 -5.91 5.84
C SER A 200 3.98 -5.67 5.17
N GLY A 201 3.82 -4.60 4.37
CA GLY A 201 2.53 -4.21 3.80
C GLY A 201 1.83 -5.33 3.01
N VAL A 202 2.55 -6.01 2.13
CA VAL A 202 1.99 -7.13 1.33
C VAL A 202 1.57 -8.29 2.24
N LEU A 203 2.40 -8.64 3.24
CA LEU A 203 2.04 -9.69 4.21
C LEU A 203 0.76 -9.36 4.97
N LEU A 204 0.63 -8.11 5.44
CA LEU A 204 -0.56 -7.65 6.17
C LEU A 204 -1.80 -7.62 5.26
N ALA A 205 -1.64 -7.24 3.99
CA ALA A 205 -2.72 -7.26 3.01
C ALA A 205 -3.23 -8.69 2.76
N LEU A 206 -2.32 -9.64 2.55
CA LEU A 206 -2.65 -11.06 2.38
C LEU A 206 -3.32 -11.64 3.64
N LYS A 207 -2.74 -11.36 4.81
CA LYS A 207 -3.30 -11.89 6.08
C LYS A 207 -4.68 -11.33 6.41
N SER A 208 -4.89 -10.02 6.22
CA SER A 208 -6.21 -9.42 6.41
C SER A 208 -7.23 -9.91 5.38
N GLY A 209 -6.81 -10.19 4.15
CA GLY A 209 -7.66 -10.82 3.12
C GLY A 209 -8.11 -12.23 3.50
N ASP A 210 -7.18 -13.04 4.01
CA ASP A 210 -7.43 -14.40 4.51
C ASP A 210 -8.44 -14.40 5.66
N LEU A 211 -8.18 -13.60 6.69
CA LEU A 211 -9.07 -13.47 7.87
C LEU A 211 -10.47 -12.94 7.49
N ALA A 212 -10.52 -11.96 6.59
CA ALA A 212 -11.80 -11.45 6.09
C ALA A 212 -12.56 -12.51 5.30
N ALA A 213 -11.87 -13.33 4.49
CA ALA A 213 -12.50 -14.42 3.72
C ALA A 213 -13.09 -15.48 4.63
N GLU A 214 -12.40 -15.86 5.71
CA GLU A 214 -12.94 -16.78 6.74
C GLU A 214 -14.22 -16.21 7.39
N ALA A 215 -14.16 -14.96 7.87
CA ALA A 215 -15.30 -14.28 8.50
C ALA A 215 -16.51 -14.17 7.56
N ILE A 216 -16.26 -13.82 6.29
CA ILE A 216 -17.30 -13.78 5.25
C ILE A 216 -17.88 -15.17 4.99
N GLY A 217 -17.03 -16.20 4.88
CA GLY A 217 -17.47 -17.57 4.66
C GLY A 217 -18.40 -18.08 5.75
N GLU A 218 -18.06 -17.81 7.02
CA GLU A 218 -18.92 -18.12 8.18
C GLU A 218 -20.20 -17.30 8.19
N GLY A 219 -20.11 -16.00 7.89
CA GLY A 219 -21.25 -15.12 7.79
C GLY A 219 -22.23 -15.55 6.70
N LEU A 220 -21.74 -16.01 5.55
CA LEU A 220 -22.56 -16.54 4.45
C LEU A 220 -23.29 -17.84 4.85
N LYS A 221 -22.64 -18.71 5.65
CA LYS A 221 -23.24 -19.97 6.13
C LYS A 221 -24.31 -19.72 7.19
N SER A 222 -24.09 -18.76 8.09
CA SER A 222 -25.02 -18.44 9.16
C SER A 222 -26.10 -17.43 8.77
N GLY A 223 -25.94 -16.72 7.65
CA GLY A 223 -26.79 -15.59 7.27
C GLY A 223 -26.48 -14.29 8.03
N ASP A 224 -25.43 -14.27 8.87
CA ASP A 224 -25.03 -13.13 9.69
C ASP A 224 -23.87 -12.36 9.04
N MET A 225 -24.18 -11.20 8.44
CA MET A 225 -23.21 -10.25 7.84
C MET A 225 -23.07 -8.98 8.68
N SER A 226 -23.31 -9.08 9.99
CA SER A 226 -23.15 -7.94 10.90
C SER A 226 -21.69 -7.48 11.01
N ALA A 227 -21.51 -6.23 11.43
CA ALA A 227 -20.21 -5.66 11.73
C ALA A 227 -19.41 -6.52 12.72
N ALA A 228 -20.10 -7.09 13.74
CA ALA A 228 -19.45 -7.94 14.74
C ALA A 228 -18.90 -9.25 14.14
N ARG A 229 -19.65 -9.88 13.22
CA ARG A 229 -19.21 -11.11 12.54
C ARG A 229 -18.03 -10.81 11.60
N LEU A 230 -18.19 -9.83 10.73
CA LEU A 230 -17.18 -9.51 9.71
C LEU A 230 -15.90 -8.88 10.29
N GLY A 231 -15.98 -8.29 11.48
CA GLY A 231 -14.85 -7.64 12.15
C GLY A 231 -14.26 -8.44 13.32
N ALA A 232 -14.67 -9.69 13.52
CA ALA A 232 -14.24 -10.51 14.66
C ALA A 232 -12.70 -10.71 14.73
N TRP A 233 -12.02 -10.66 13.60
CA TRP A 233 -10.57 -10.76 13.47
C TRP A 233 -9.81 -9.43 13.70
N GLY A 234 -10.50 -8.31 13.73
CA GLY A 234 -9.87 -6.98 13.82
C GLY A 234 -9.04 -6.71 15.08
N PRO A 235 -9.29 -7.34 16.21
CA PRO A 235 -8.45 -7.24 17.42
C PRO A 235 -7.15 -8.08 17.38
N GLU A 236 -7.00 -9.02 16.44
CA GLU A 236 -5.82 -9.87 16.28
C GLU A 236 -4.74 -9.20 15.43
#